data_f35a0fb7e427d56bd29c2da81566977e
#
_entry.id   f35a0fb7e427d56bd29c2da81566977e
#
_cell.length_a   1.000
_cell.length_b   1.000
_cell.length_c   1.000
_cell.angle_alpha   90.00
_cell.angle_beta   90.00
_cell.angle_gamma   90.00
#
_symmetry.space_group_name_H-M   'P 1'
#
loop_
_entity.id
_entity.type
_entity.pdbx_description
1 polymer ?
#
loop_
_entity_poly.entity_id
_entity_poly.type
_entity_poly.pdbx_seq_one_letter_code
_entity_poly.pdbx_strand_id
1 'polypeptide(L)'
;MKPIPIVYYSDVLCVWAYFAQLRVDAIQRTYGERVKFEYRFCSVFGETARKISTAWATKGGYEGFNAHIRHAASGFPEIRLHPDIWLSVRPASSMSPHLFLKAIQLGAIEGEWGIDILEIALRDMRATFFEEAQDISDQETHRKVAERASIDMNVVARFINSGRAHAALATDYKEAENSGVQGSPTFILNEGRQKLFGNVGYRIIEANIEELLRQPSADQASWC
;
A
#
# COMPACT_ATOMS: atom_id res chain seq x y z
N MET A 1 24.49 2.79 12.17
CA MET A 1 23.24 2.72 12.99
C MET A 1 22.29 1.79 12.25
N LYS A 2 21.55 0.91 12.94
CA LYS A 2 20.56 0.05 12.28
C LYS A 2 19.39 0.93 11.80
N PRO A 3 18.89 0.77 10.57
CA PRO A 3 17.75 1.55 10.09
C PRO A 3 16.49 1.31 10.94
N ILE A 4 15.69 2.34 11.13
CA ILE A 4 14.39 2.23 11.79
C ILE A 4 13.44 1.50 10.86
N PRO A 5 12.89 0.34 11.26
CA PRO A 5 11.90 -0.37 10.48
C PRO A 5 10.54 0.34 10.57
N ILE A 6 9.91 0.54 9.41
CA ILE A 6 8.55 1.07 9.28
C ILE A 6 7.74 0.02 8.53
N VAL A 7 6.87 -0.71 9.25
CA VAL A 7 5.95 -1.63 8.59
C VAL A 7 4.78 -0.83 8.05
N TYR A 8 4.61 -0.87 6.72
CA TYR A 8 3.59 -0.11 6.02
C TYR A 8 2.53 -1.02 5.43
N TYR A 9 1.37 -1.06 6.07
CA TYR A 9 0.21 -1.80 5.58
C TYR A 9 -0.62 -0.94 4.64
N SER A 10 -0.92 -1.49 3.46
CA SER A 10 -1.79 -0.81 2.51
C SER A 10 -2.62 -1.78 1.68
N ASP A 11 -3.76 -1.30 1.20
CA ASP A 11 -4.53 -1.91 0.13
C ASP A 11 -4.30 -1.11 -1.15
N VAL A 12 -4.00 -1.78 -2.25
CA VAL A 12 -3.64 -1.13 -3.51
C VAL A 12 -4.80 -0.30 -4.10
N LEU A 13 -6.07 -0.67 -3.81
CA LEU A 13 -7.27 0.05 -4.23
C LEU A 13 -7.65 1.20 -3.28
N CYS A 14 -6.90 1.40 -2.19
CA CYS A 14 -7.18 2.45 -1.22
C CYS A 14 -6.62 3.79 -1.69
N VAL A 15 -7.49 4.77 -1.94
CA VAL A 15 -7.09 6.11 -2.37
C VAL A 15 -6.22 6.83 -1.33
N TRP A 16 -6.47 6.61 -0.04
CA TRP A 16 -5.64 7.20 1.03
C TRP A 16 -4.23 6.63 1.06
N ALA A 17 -4.05 5.34 0.67
CA ALA A 17 -2.74 4.75 0.48
C ALA A 17 -2.04 5.29 -0.79
N TYR A 18 -2.80 5.59 -1.83
CA TYR A 18 -2.29 6.30 -3.01
C TYR A 18 -1.79 7.70 -2.65
N PHE A 19 -2.57 8.50 -1.90
CA PHE A 19 -2.13 9.81 -1.42
C PHE A 19 -0.94 9.72 -0.44
N ALA A 20 -0.90 8.69 0.41
CA ALA A 20 0.19 8.50 1.35
C ALA A 20 1.54 8.22 0.67
N GLN A 21 1.54 7.82 -0.62
CA GLN A 21 2.77 7.63 -1.38
C GLN A 21 3.65 8.88 -1.39
N LEU A 22 3.05 10.07 -1.50
CA LEU A 22 3.78 11.35 -1.42
C LEU A 22 4.57 11.48 -0.12
N ARG A 23 4.02 10.98 0.99
CA ARG A 23 4.67 11.04 2.31
C ARG A 23 5.76 9.98 2.44
N VAL A 24 5.51 8.77 1.92
CA VAL A 24 6.53 7.71 1.85
C VAL A 24 7.74 8.23 1.09
N ASP A 25 7.53 8.84 -0.08
CA ASP A 25 8.59 9.42 -0.91
C ASP A 25 9.36 10.52 -0.18
N ALA A 26 8.64 11.40 0.52
CA ALA A 26 9.26 12.48 1.30
C ALA A 26 10.12 11.93 2.45
N ILE A 27 9.63 10.90 3.15
CA ILE A 27 10.37 10.23 4.23
C ILE A 27 11.63 9.55 3.67
N GLN A 28 11.52 8.81 2.58
CA GLN A 28 12.65 8.15 1.95
C GLN A 28 13.71 9.15 1.49
N ARG A 29 13.29 10.29 0.90
CA ARG A 29 14.23 11.37 0.51
C ARG A 29 14.91 12.01 1.70
N THR A 30 14.18 12.22 2.80
CA THR A 30 14.72 12.92 3.99
C THR A 30 15.63 12.03 4.82
N TYR A 31 15.27 10.77 4.98
CA TYR A 31 15.95 9.86 5.91
C TYR A 31 16.88 8.86 5.22
N GLY A 32 16.68 8.55 3.95
CA GLY A 32 17.49 7.61 3.19
C GLY A 32 17.64 6.27 3.92
N GLU A 33 18.87 5.80 4.07
CA GLU A 33 19.20 4.53 4.72
C GLU A 33 18.92 4.49 6.24
N ARG A 34 18.53 5.60 6.85
CA ARG A 34 18.16 5.64 8.28
C ARG A 34 16.80 5.03 8.57
N VAL A 35 15.96 4.85 7.55
CA VAL A 35 14.67 4.19 7.65
C VAL A 35 14.58 3.05 6.65
N LYS A 36 13.81 2.02 6.97
CA LYS A 36 13.55 0.90 6.06
C LYS A 36 12.06 0.60 6.05
N PHE A 37 11.41 0.81 4.90
CA PHE A 37 10.03 0.40 4.72
C PHE A 37 9.92 -1.12 4.49
N GLU A 38 8.99 -1.73 5.21
CA GLU A 38 8.54 -3.09 5.01
C GLU A 38 7.10 -3.04 4.53
N TYR A 39 6.89 -3.26 3.23
CA TYR A 39 5.57 -3.20 2.63
C TYR A 39 4.79 -4.49 2.89
N ARG A 40 3.59 -4.34 3.44
CA ARG A 40 2.64 -5.42 3.68
C ARG A 40 1.26 -5.04 3.17
N PHE A 41 0.46 -6.03 2.87
CA PHE A 41 -0.90 -5.82 2.39
C PHE A 41 -1.94 -6.07 3.49
N CYS A 42 -3.05 -5.31 3.42
CA CYS A 42 -4.24 -5.53 4.24
C CYS A 42 -5.48 -5.50 3.33
N SER A 43 -6.47 -6.33 3.65
CA SER A 43 -7.65 -6.54 2.80
C SER A 43 -8.77 -5.55 3.13
N VAL A 44 -8.66 -4.32 2.62
CA VAL A 44 -9.73 -3.31 2.76
C VAL A 44 -10.76 -3.42 1.63
N PHE A 45 -10.31 -3.77 0.43
CA PHE A 45 -11.11 -3.97 -0.77
C PHE A 45 -11.10 -5.43 -1.25
N GLY A 46 -11.02 -6.38 -0.31
CA GLY A 46 -11.05 -7.80 -0.62
C GLY A 46 -12.36 -8.25 -1.29
N GLU A 47 -13.47 -7.57 -1.01
CA GLU A 47 -14.77 -7.72 -1.65
C GLU A 47 -15.36 -6.33 -1.92
N THR A 48 -14.98 -5.78 -3.06
CA THR A 48 -15.22 -4.37 -3.42
C THR A 48 -16.71 -4.05 -3.53
N ALA A 49 -17.47 -4.90 -4.21
CA ALA A 49 -18.90 -4.68 -4.44
C ALA A 49 -19.66 -4.59 -3.11
N ARG A 50 -19.42 -5.52 -2.18
CA ARG A 50 -20.05 -5.51 -0.85
C ARG A 50 -19.62 -4.28 -0.05
N LYS A 51 -18.34 -3.96 -0.05
CA LYS A 51 -17.82 -2.79 0.67
C LYS A 51 -18.50 -1.50 0.21
N ILE A 52 -18.59 -1.26 -1.09
CA ILE A 52 -19.16 -0.01 -1.61
C ILE A 52 -20.66 -0.03 -1.48
N SER A 53 -21.36 -1.13 -1.80
CA SER A 53 -22.82 -1.22 -1.68
C SER A 53 -23.29 -1.07 -0.24
N THR A 54 -22.51 -1.49 0.75
CA THR A 54 -22.85 -1.35 2.17
C THR A 54 -22.51 0.04 2.70
N ALA A 55 -21.27 0.49 2.53
CA ALA A 55 -20.81 1.75 3.13
C ALA A 55 -21.36 2.99 2.42
N TRP A 56 -21.77 2.87 1.14
CA TRP A 56 -22.24 3.97 0.31
C TRP A 56 -23.70 3.82 -0.15
N ALA A 57 -24.44 2.85 0.38
CA ALA A 57 -25.87 2.61 0.04
C ALA A 57 -26.71 3.87 0.10
N THR A 58 -26.57 4.67 1.17
CA THR A 58 -27.33 5.91 1.41
C THR A 58 -26.60 7.17 0.92
N LYS A 59 -25.41 7.01 0.31
CA LYS A 59 -24.54 8.11 -0.12
C LYS A 59 -24.32 8.13 -1.64
N GLY A 60 -25.21 7.51 -2.41
CA GLY A 60 -25.15 7.50 -3.87
C GLY A 60 -24.30 6.37 -4.48
N GLY A 61 -24.00 5.31 -3.73
CA GLY A 61 -23.28 4.14 -4.27
C GLY A 61 -21.92 4.48 -4.86
N TYR A 62 -21.63 3.96 -6.05
CA TYR A 62 -20.36 4.21 -6.76
C TYR A 62 -20.19 5.67 -7.20
N GLU A 63 -21.26 6.33 -7.59
CA GLU A 63 -21.26 7.77 -7.95
C GLU A 63 -20.88 8.62 -6.74
N GLY A 64 -21.48 8.36 -5.60
CA GLY A 64 -21.15 9.03 -4.34
C GLY A 64 -19.72 8.75 -3.90
N PHE A 65 -19.25 7.51 -4.08
CA PHE A 65 -17.87 7.13 -3.76
C PHE A 65 -16.86 7.83 -4.68
N ASN A 66 -17.11 7.88 -6.00
CA ASN A 66 -16.30 8.65 -6.94
C ASN A 66 -16.23 10.12 -6.54
N ALA A 67 -17.38 10.76 -6.28
CA ALA A 67 -17.43 12.17 -5.89
C ALA A 67 -16.63 12.44 -4.60
N HIS A 68 -16.72 11.54 -3.61
CA HIS A 68 -15.95 11.63 -2.37
C HIS A 68 -14.43 11.54 -2.62
N ILE A 69 -13.99 10.57 -3.43
CA ILE A 69 -12.57 10.40 -3.77
C ILE A 69 -12.03 11.62 -4.51
N ARG A 70 -12.77 12.14 -5.47
CA ARG A 70 -12.39 13.35 -6.23
C ARG A 70 -12.32 14.58 -5.32
N HIS A 71 -13.26 14.72 -4.40
CA HIS A 71 -13.22 15.79 -3.42
C HIS A 71 -12.00 15.66 -2.50
N ALA A 72 -11.69 14.44 -2.02
CA ALA A 72 -10.50 14.21 -1.22
C ALA A 72 -9.20 14.53 -2.00
N ALA A 73 -9.14 14.20 -3.29
CA ALA A 73 -7.99 14.49 -4.15
C ALA A 73 -7.76 16.00 -4.38
N SER A 74 -8.80 16.84 -4.27
CA SER A 74 -8.64 18.29 -4.45
C SER A 74 -7.69 18.96 -3.43
N GLY A 75 -7.44 18.29 -2.31
CA GLY A 75 -6.44 18.69 -1.31
C GLY A 75 -4.99 18.28 -1.63
N PHE A 76 -4.76 17.59 -2.76
CA PHE A 76 -3.45 17.04 -3.15
C PHE A 76 -3.17 17.38 -4.62
N PRO A 77 -2.66 18.58 -4.93
CA PRO A 77 -2.48 19.05 -6.31
C PRO A 77 -1.50 18.21 -7.14
N GLU A 78 -0.61 17.46 -6.50
CA GLU A 78 0.33 16.54 -7.15
C GLU A 78 -0.31 15.22 -7.56
N ILE A 79 -1.51 14.91 -7.04
CA ILE A 79 -2.20 13.65 -7.32
C ILE A 79 -3.02 13.77 -8.60
N ARG A 80 -2.80 12.86 -9.52
CA ARG A 80 -3.64 12.67 -10.70
C ARG A 80 -4.70 11.63 -10.39
N LEU A 81 -5.93 11.90 -10.77
CA LEU A 81 -7.05 11.00 -10.58
C LEU A 81 -7.95 11.02 -11.81
N HIS A 82 -8.21 9.85 -12.38
CA HIS A 82 -9.14 9.73 -13.50
C HIS A 82 -10.54 10.14 -13.08
N PRO A 83 -11.25 10.96 -13.87
CA PRO A 83 -12.59 11.46 -13.48
C PRO A 83 -13.61 10.35 -13.27
N ASP A 84 -13.49 9.24 -14.01
CA ASP A 84 -14.43 8.13 -13.96
C ASP A 84 -13.94 6.93 -13.10
N ILE A 85 -12.97 7.18 -12.20
CA ILE A 85 -12.50 6.14 -11.27
C ILE A 85 -13.67 5.57 -10.46
N TRP A 86 -13.79 4.27 -10.35
CA TRP A 86 -14.89 3.54 -9.73
C TRP A 86 -16.24 3.64 -10.48
N LEU A 87 -16.34 4.41 -11.56
CA LEU A 87 -17.53 4.46 -12.44
C LEU A 87 -17.38 3.52 -13.62
N SER A 88 -16.32 3.70 -14.41
CA SER A 88 -16.03 2.89 -15.60
C SER A 88 -15.32 1.58 -15.27
N VAL A 89 -14.54 1.54 -14.20
CA VAL A 89 -13.77 0.37 -13.76
C VAL A 89 -14.06 0.06 -12.29
N ARG A 90 -14.40 -1.20 -12.02
CA ARG A 90 -14.80 -1.68 -10.69
C ARG A 90 -14.12 -3.01 -10.40
N PRO A 91 -12.81 -3.01 -10.02
CA PRO A 91 -12.12 -4.25 -9.66
C PRO A 91 -12.90 -5.03 -8.61
N ALA A 92 -13.07 -6.32 -8.82
CA ALA A 92 -13.86 -7.16 -7.90
C ALA A 92 -13.18 -7.30 -6.53
N SER A 93 -11.84 -7.28 -6.52
CA SER A 93 -11.04 -7.48 -5.31
C SER A 93 -9.64 -6.92 -5.47
N SER A 94 -9.06 -6.45 -4.37
CA SER A 94 -7.63 -6.14 -4.27
C SER A 94 -6.73 -7.38 -4.11
N MET A 95 -7.31 -8.58 -3.94
CA MET A 95 -6.52 -9.80 -3.70
C MET A 95 -5.66 -10.20 -4.90
N SER A 96 -6.17 -10.08 -6.13
CA SER A 96 -5.43 -10.42 -7.35
C SER A 96 -4.17 -9.53 -7.51
N PRO A 97 -4.26 -8.19 -7.49
CA PRO A 97 -3.07 -7.35 -7.55
C PRO A 97 -2.16 -7.50 -6.32
N HIS A 98 -2.69 -7.75 -5.12
CA HIS A 98 -1.85 -8.04 -3.95
C HIS A 98 -1.04 -9.33 -4.14
N LEU A 99 -1.64 -10.37 -4.71
CA LEU A 99 -0.96 -11.63 -4.99
C LEU A 99 0.17 -11.45 -5.99
N PHE A 100 -0.07 -10.69 -7.06
CA PHE A 100 0.94 -10.32 -8.06
C PHE A 100 2.10 -9.57 -7.42
N LEU A 101 1.82 -8.52 -6.64
CA LEU A 101 2.83 -7.73 -5.94
C LEU A 101 3.60 -8.55 -4.89
N LYS A 102 2.93 -9.49 -4.22
CA LYS A 102 3.58 -10.40 -3.26
C LYS A 102 4.53 -11.37 -3.96
N ALA A 103 4.20 -11.85 -5.15
CA ALA A 103 5.11 -12.67 -5.96
C ALA A 103 6.37 -11.88 -6.36
N ILE A 104 6.21 -10.60 -6.74
CA ILE A 104 7.33 -9.69 -7.03
C ILE A 104 8.21 -9.49 -5.78
N GLN A 105 7.60 -9.25 -4.63
CA GLN A 105 8.34 -9.09 -3.36
C GLN A 105 9.18 -10.31 -3.03
N LEU A 106 8.63 -11.51 -3.20
CA LEU A 106 9.36 -12.75 -2.97
C LEU A 106 10.52 -12.94 -3.96
N GLY A 107 10.31 -12.60 -5.22
CA GLY A 107 11.37 -12.62 -6.23
C GLY A 107 12.51 -11.65 -5.89
N ALA A 108 12.19 -10.43 -5.45
CA ALA A 108 13.19 -9.47 -4.99
C ALA A 108 14.01 -10.00 -3.80
N ILE A 109 13.35 -10.66 -2.84
CA ILE A 109 14.04 -11.29 -1.69
C ILE A 109 14.98 -12.41 -2.15
N GLU A 110 14.64 -13.15 -3.20
CA GLU A 110 15.49 -14.22 -3.77
C GLU A 110 16.52 -13.70 -4.78
N GLY A 111 16.57 -12.38 -5.01
CA GLY A 111 17.58 -11.77 -5.89
C GLY A 111 17.25 -11.82 -7.38
N GLU A 112 16.01 -12.12 -7.75
CA GLU A 112 15.56 -12.10 -9.16
C GLU A 112 15.58 -10.67 -9.73
N TRP A 113 15.37 -9.67 -8.88
CA TRP A 113 15.39 -8.24 -9.21
C TRP A 113 15.98 -7.40 -8.06
N GLY A 114 16.19 -6.11 -8.31
CA GLY A 114 16.54 -5.14 -7.27
C GLY A 114 15.49 -5.06 -6.16
N ILE A 115 15.92 -4.73 -4.95
CA ILE A 115 15.05 -4.70 -3.77
C ILE A 115 13.92 -3.64 -3.84
N ASP A 116 14.08 -2.64 -4.67
CA ASP A 116 13.14 -1.56 -4.92
C ASP A 116 12.02 -1.91 -5.92
N ILE A 117 12.12 -3.06 -6.60
CA ILE A 117 11.19 -3.46 -7.66
C ILE A 117 9.73 -3.52 -7.17
N LEU A 118 9.50 -3.96 -5.93
CA LEU A 118 8.16 -3.99 -5.35
C LEU A 118 7.56 -2.59 -5.29
N GLU A 119 8.34 -1.61 -4.88
CA GLU A 119 7.87 -0.23 -4.75
C GLU A 119 7.55 0.37 -6.12
N ILE A 120 8.41 0.12 -7.11
CA ILE A 120 8.18 0.50 -8.50
C ILE A 120 6.87 -0.10 -9.01
N ALA A 121 6.69 -1.41 -8.86
CA ALA A 121 5.48 -2.11 -9.31
C ALA A 121 4.22 -1.64 -8.55
N LEU A 122 4.33 -1.37 -7.25
CA LEU A 122 3.21 -0.88 -6.43
C LEU A 122 2.76 0.52 -6.85
N ARG A 123 3.71 1.41 -7.17
CA ARG A 123 3.42 2.77 -7.69
C ARG A 123 2.72 2.69 -9.04
N ASP A 124 3.28 1.89 -9.93
CA ASP A 124 2.74 1.70 -11.28
C ASP A 124 1.33 1.07 -11.24
N MET A 125 1.12 0.07 -10.39
CA MET A 125 -0.19 -0.54 -10.18
C MET A 125 -1.24 0.49 -9.67
N ARG A 126 -0.85 1.38 -8.77
CA ARG A 126 -1.73 2.46 -8.30
C ARG A 126 -2.01 3.49 -9.39
N ALA A 127 -0.99 3.92 -10.13
CA ALA A 127 -1.17 4.85 -11.25
C ALA A 127 -2.09 4.24 -12.32
N THR A 128 -1.87 2.98 -12.68
CA THR A 128 -2.70 2.23 -13.64
C THR A 128 -4.18 2.23 -13.23
N PHE A 129 -4.49 2.07 -11.95
CA PHE A 129 -5.87 2.15 -11.48
C PHE A 129 -6.37 3.60 -11.35
N PHE A 130 -5.69 4.42 -10.57
CA PHE A 130 -6.20 5.75 -10.18
C PHE A 130 -6.08 6.80 -11.29
N GLU A 131 -5.04 6.74 -12.12
CA GLU A 131 -4.80 7.74 -13.17
C GLU A 131 -5.32 7.27 -14.54
N GLU A 132 -5.18 5.96 -14.85
CA GLU A 132 -5.53 5.40 -16.16
C GLU A 132 -6.89 4.70 -16.18
N ALA A 133 -7.53 4.51 -15.03
CA ALA A 133 -8.79 3.77 -14.85
C ALA A 133 -8.77 2.38 -15.52
N GLN A 134 -7.67 1.62 -15.34
CA GLN A 134 -7.56 0.24 -15.80
C GLN A 134 -7.93 -0.73 -14.68
N ASP A 135 -8.51 -1.89 -15.02
CA ASP A 135 -8.79 -2.92 -14.04
C ASP A 135 -7.51 -3.65 -13.62
N ILE A 136 -7.04 -3.36 -12.41
CA ILE A 136 -5.84 -3.99 -11.86
C ILE A 136 -6.10 -5.39 -11.27
N SER A 137 -7.31 -5.91 -11.31
CA SER A 137 -7.56 -7.34 -11.04
C SER A 137 -7.35 -8.22 -12.26
N ASP A 138 -7.22 -7.63 -13.45
CA ASP A 138 -7.00 -8.32 -14.71
C ASP A 138 -5.52 -8.72 -14.91
N GLN A 139 -5.31 -9.97 -15.36
CA GLN A 139 -3.97 -10.48 -15.65
C GLN A 139 -3.26 -9.74 -16.79
N GLU A 140 -4.01 -9.24 -17.78
CA GLU A 140 -3.42 -8.45 -18.86
C GLU A 140 -2.84 -7.12 -18.33
N THR A 141 -3.52 -6.50 -17.38
CA THR A 141 -3.03 -5.32 -16.68
C THR A 141 -1.75 -5.65 -15.87
N HIS A 142 -1.71 -6.82 -15.22
CA HIS A 142 -0.48 -7.26 -14.53
C HIS A 142 0.69 -7.43 -15.50
N ARG A 143 0.47 -7.98 -16.72
CA ARG A 143 1.53 -8.10 -17.73
C ARG A 143 2.06 -6.75 -18.16
N LYS A 144 1.19 -5.76 -18.37
CA LYS A 144 1.61 -4.39 -18.73
C LYS A 144 2.45 -3.73 -17.63
N VAL A 145 2.04 -3.88 -16.37
CA VAL A 145 2.85 -3.41 -15.21
C VAL A 145 4.20 -4.13 -15.16
N ALA A 146 4.22 -5.45 -15.34
CA ALA A 146 5.45 -6.24 -15.37
C ALA A 146 6.39 -5.81 -16.50
N GLU A 147 5.86 -5.58 -17.71
CA GLU A 147 6.63 -5.12 -18.88
C GLU A 147 7.26 -3.76 -18.61
N ARG A 148 6.51 -2.77 -18.11
CA ARG A 148 7.02 -1.44 -17.78
C ARG A 148 8.14 -1.47 -16.73
N ALA A 149 8.04 -2.40 -15.77
CA ALA A 149 9.01 -2.57 -14.70
C ALA A 149 10.13 -3.60 -15.04
N SER A 150 10.14 -4.18 -16.25
CA SER A 150 11.07 -5.24 -16.66
C SER A 150 11.05 -6.46 -15.74
N ILE A 151 9.85 -6.86 -15.30
CA ILE A 151 9.61 -8.03 -14.45
C ILE A 151 9.28 -9.25 -15.32
N ASP A 152 9.97 -10.36 -15.11
CA ASP A 152 9.69 -11.62 -15.80
C ASP A 152 8.42 -12.29 -15.20
N MET A 153 7.37 -12.37 -16.01
CA MET A 153 6.11 -13.03 -15.63
C MET A 153 6.23 -14.53 -15.36
N ASN A 154 7.25 -15.20 -15.89
CA ASN A 154 7.50 -16.62 -15.56
C ASN A 154 7.95 -16.77 -14.10
N VAL A 155 8.77 -15.84 -13.62
CA VAL A 155 9.17 -15.80 -12.20
C VAL A 155 7.97 -15.51 -11.32
N VAL A 156 7.14 -14.52 -11.67
CA VAL A 156 5.89 -14.24 -10.96
C VAL A 156 4.99 -15.48 -10.89
N ALA A 157 4.77 -16.12 -12.05
CA ALA A 157 3.96 -17.34 -12.14
C ALA A 157 4.51 -18.48 -11.28
N ARG A 158 5.84 -18.64 -11.19
CA ARG A 158 6.49 -19.64 -10.33
C ARG A 158 6.11 -19.45 -8.86
N PHE A 159 6.14 -18.21 -8.34
CA PHE A 159 5.77 -17.93 -6.96
C PHE A 159 4.28 -18.11 -6.69
N ILE A 160 3.42 -17.76 -7.65
CA ILE A 160 1.96 -17.94 -7.54
C ILE A 160 1.62 -19.43 -7.60
N ASN A 161 2.08 -20.15 -8.64
CA ASN A 161 1.71 -21.55 -8.89
C ASN A 161 2.28 -22.50 -7.83
N SER A 162 3.40 -22.15 -7.20
CA SER A 162 3.92 -22.93 -6.06
C SER A 162 3.16 -22.70 -4.75
N GLY A 163 2.21 -21.78 -4.70
CA GLY A 163 1.47 -21.40 -3.49
C GLY A 163 2.24 -20.46 -2.56
N ARG A 164 3.50 -20.15 -2.83
CA ARG A 164 4.35 -19.32 -1.95
C ARG A 164 3.83 -17.90 -1.81
N ALA A 165 3.41 -17.28 -2.91
CA ALA A 165 2.83 -15.93 -2.88
C ALA A 165 1.50 -15.91 -2.11
N HIS A 166 0.68 -16.96 -2.24
CA HIS A 166 -0.56 -17.10 -1.47
C HIS A 166 -0.28 -17.22 0.04
N ALA A 167 0.67 -18.06 0.44
CA ALA A 167 1.05 -18.22 1.85
C ALA A 167 1.59 -16.91 2.44
N ALA A 168 2.44 -16.19 1.71
CA ALA A 168 3.00 -14.92 2.15
C ALA A 168 1.91 -13.81 2.25
N LEU A 169 0.97 -13.77 1.31
CA LEU A 169 -0.16 -12.83 1.37
C LEU A 169 -1.11 -13.15 2.53
N ALA A 170 -1.40 -14.43 2.76
CA ALA A 170 -2.19 -14.87 3.91
C ALA A 170 -1.54 -14.47 5.25
N THR A 171 -0.20 -14.56 5.32
CA THR A 171 0.58 -14.09 6.47
C THR A 171 0.42 -12.59 6.68
N ASP A 172 0.53 -11.77 5.62
CA ASP A 172 0.32 -10.32 5.73
C ASP A 172 -1.06 -9.99 6.30
N TYR A 173 -2.11 -10.63 5.79
CA TYR A 173 -3.47 -10.38 6.25
C TYR A 173 -3.67 -10.79 7.71
N LYS A 174 -3.10 -11.95 8.09
CA LYS A 174 -3.17 -12.43 9.48
C LYS A 174 -2.39 -11.53 10.44
N GLU A 175 -1.23 -11.08 10.04
CA GLU A 175 -0.42 -10.16 10.86
C GLU A 175 -1.05 -8.77 10.95
N ALA A 176 -1.73 -8.29 9.90
CA ALA A 176 -2.52 -7.07 9.95
C ALA A 176 -3.61 -7.18 11.03
N GLU A 177 -4.37 -8.29 11.06
CA GLU A 177 -5.37 -8.57 12.09
C GLU A 177 -4.75 -8.61 13.50
N ASN A 178 -3.71 -9.42 13.68
CA ASN A 178 -3.03 -9.59 14.97
C ASN A 178 -2.42 -8.28 15.49
N SER A 179 -1.95 -7.45 14.58
CA SER A 179 -1.40 -6.12 14.88
C SER A 179 -2.48 -5.05 15.09
N GLY A 180 -3.76 -5.39 14.95
CA GLY A 180 -4.86 -4.44 15.09
C GLY A 180 -4.85 -3.35 14.02
N VAL A 181 -4.47 -3.68 12.78
CA VAL A 181 -4.55 -2.78 11.62
C VAL A 181 -6.01 -2.59 11.26
N GLN A 182 -6.52 -1.39 11.44
CA GLN A 182 -7.94 -1.07 11.21
C GLN A 182 -8.25 -0.73 9.76
N GLY A 183 -7.22 -0.52 8.92
CA GLY A 183 -7.38 -0.18 7.51
C GLY A 183 -6.11 0.32 6.84
N SER A 184 -6.29 0.96 5.70
CA SER A 184 -5.22 1.39 4.80
C SER A 184 -5.26 2.91 4.60
N PRO A 185 -4.09 3.59 4.61
CA PRO A 185 -2.78 3.09 5.02
C PRO A 185 -2.62 2.98 6.54
N THR A 186 -1.70 2.15 7.00
CA THR A 186 -1.26 2.13 8.41
C THR A 186 0.26 2.01 8.47
N PHE A 187 0.91 2.92 9.20
CA PHE A 187 2.34 2.87 9.50
C PHE A 187 2.51 2.32 10.92
N ILE A 188 3.34 1.31 11.08
CA ILE A 188 3.69 0.74 12.37
C ILE A 188 5.18 0.92 12.60
N LEU A 189 5.52 1.58 13.70
CA LEU A 189 6.89 1.85 14.12
C LEU A 189 7.10 1.33 15.56
N ASN A 190 8.34 1.37 16.02
CA ASN A 190 8.71 1.07 17.40
C ASN A 190 8.16 -0.29 17.87
N GLU A 191 8.41 -1.36 17.07
CA GLU A 191 8.00 -2.74 17.40
C GLU A 191 6.48 -2.88 17.68
N GLY A 192 5.67 -2.07 17.00
CA GLY A 192 4.22 -2.13 17.15
C GLY A 192 3.62 -1.16 18.17
N ARG A 193 4.46 -0.44 18.93
CA ARG A 193 3.98 0.52 19.95
C ARG A 193 3.42 1.81 19.35
N GLN A 194 3.86 2.19 18.16
CA GLN A 194 3.37 3.38 17.46
C GLN A 194 2.63 2.97 16.19
N LYS A 195 1.33 3.24 16.14
CA LYS A 195 0.47 2.93 15.00
C LYS A 195 -0.19 4.21 14.50
N LEU A 196 0.09 4.55 13.26
CA LEU A 196 -0.44 5.73 12.61
C LEU A 196 -1.38 5.30 11.48
N PHE A 197 -2.69 5.44 11.71
CA PHE A 197 -3.73 4.97 10.80
C PHE A 197 -4.33 6.09 9.98
N GLY A 198 -4.57 5.82 8.70
CA GLY A 198 -5.30 6.69 7.78
C GLY A 198 -4.44 7.80 7.17
N ASN A 199 -5.07 8.91 6.83
CA ASN A 199 -4.43 10.05 6.18
C ASN A 199 -3.61 10.90 7.18
N VAL A 200 -2.57 10.31 7.76
CA VAL A 200 -1.69 10.97 8.74
C VAL A 200 -0.75 11.96 8.03
N GLY A 201 -0.63 13.17 8.57
CA GLY A 201 0.26 14.19 8.03
C GLY A 201 1.75 13.81 8.15
N TYR A 202 2.56 14.30 7.20
CA TYR A 202 4.01 14.05 7.15
C TYR A 202 4.71 14.33 8.50
N ARG A 203 4.42 15.47 9.13
CA ARG A 203 5.06 15.88 10.39
C ARG A 203 4.81 14.93 11.56
N ILE A 204 3.68 14.23 11.57
CA ILE A 204 3.37 13.24 12.61
C ILE A 204 4.23 11.99 12.41
N ILE A 205 4.37 11.53 11.17
CA ILE A 205 5.26 10.40 10.86
C ILE A 205 6.71 10.77 11.15
N GLU A 206 7.13 11.94 10.70
CA GLU A 206 8.46 12.51 10.95
C GLU A 206 8.80 12.57 12.44
N ALA A 207 7.89 13.10 13.28
CA ALA A 207 8.11 13.19 14.72
C ALA A 207 8.33 11.81 15.37
N ASN A 208 7.61 10.78 14.92
CA ASN A 208 7.82 9.41 15.40
C ASN A 208 9.18 8.85 14.97
N ILE A 209 9.63 9.14 13.75
CA ILE A 209 10.95 8.72 13.26
C ILE A 209 12.06 9.45 14.03
N GLU A 210 11.95 10.77 14.19
CA GLU A 210 12.94 11.58 14.91
C GLU A 210 13.10 11.13 16.36
N GLU A 211 11.99 10.80 17.04
CA GLU A 211 12.03 10.26 18.39
C GLU A 211 12.81 8.93 18.45
N LEU A 212 12.58 8.03 17.53
CA LEU A 212 13.30 6.77 17.46
C LEU A 212 14.78 6.93 17.09
N LEU A 213 15.13 7.94 16.28
CA LEU A 213 16.51 8.25 15.92
C LEU A 213 17.30 8.80 17.12
N ARG A 214 16.65 9.49 18.06
CA ARG A 214 17.27 9.97 19.30
C ARG A 214 17.64 8.84 20.25
N GLN A 215 17.08 7.62 20.03
CA GLN A 215 17.29 6.46 20.89
C GLN A 215 17.07 6.81 22.37
N PRO A 216 15.88 7.27 22.76
CA PRO A 216 15.60 7.62 24.14
C PRO A 216 15.93 6.42 25.04
N SER A 217 16.64 6.65 26.16
CA SER A 217 16.86 5.61 27.15
C SER A 217 15.53 5.10 27.68
N ALA A 218 15.50 3.90 28.24
CA ALA A 218 14.29 3.35 28.85
C ALA A 218 13.68 4.31 29.91
N ASP A 219 14.55 5.06 30.58
CA ASP A 219 14.13 6.06 31.59
C ASP A 219 13.53 7.32 30.97
N GLN A 220 13.92 7.68 29.74
CA GLN A 220 13.35 8.81 29.00
C GLN A 220 12.04 8.46 28.30
N ALA A 221 11.85 7.17 27.93
CA ALA A 221 10.62 6.70 27.32
C ALA A 221 9.40 6.70 28.29
N SER A 222 9.61 6.93 29.57
CA SER A 222 8.57 6.94 30.61
C SER A 222 7.91 8.31 30.82
N TRP A 223 8.21 9.30 30.01
CA TRP A 223 7.59 10.64 30.08
C TRP A 223 6.31 10.78 29.26
N CYS A 224 5.65 9.69 28.92
CA CYS A 224 4.34 9.69 28.26
C CYS A 224 3.22 9.71 29.29
#